data_f52678262f4e936f1db14a45d91e7968
#
_entry.id   f52678262f4e936f1db14a45d91e7968
#
_cell.length_a   1.000
_cell.length_b   1.000
_cell.length_c   1.000
_cell.angle_alpha   90.00
_cell.angle_beta   90.00
_cell.angle_gamma   90.00
#
_symmetry.space_group_name_H-M   'P 1'
#
loop_
_entity.id
_entity.type
_entity.pdbx_description
1 polymer ?
#
loop_
_entity_poly.entity_id
_entity_poly.type
_entity_poly.pdbx_seq_one_letter_code
_entity_poly.pdbx_strand_id
1 'polypeptide(L)'
;MLILLETMAEERRTATAPELLEPLMARLAGGDQEALAELYHRTRTSVYGLALSYLKNQHDAEDVTQDAFVRAWENAHQYRPQGTPLAWLLTIARNLALMKLRERGRTQDMALEDWERL
;
A
#
# COMPACT_ATOMS: atom_id res chain seq x y z
N MET A 1 7.95 13.66 -29.93
CA MET A 1 8.61 13.02 -28.80
C MET A 1 8.48 13.78 -27.50
N LEU A 2 8.77 15.10 -27.48
CA LEU A 2 8.63 15.92 -26.29
C LEU A 2 7.20 15.96 -25.73
N ILE A 3 6.21 16.08 -26.61
CA ILE A 3 4.79 16.11 -26.22
C ILE A 3 4.39 14.79 -25.55
N LEU A 4 4.87 13.67 -26.04
CA LEU A 4 4.57 12.36 -25.47
C LEU A 4 5.16 12.20 -24.06
N LEU A 5 6.39 12.67 -23.86
CA LEU A 5 7.05 12.66 -22.55
C LEU A 5 6.34 13.56 -21.56
N GLU A 6 5.89 14.73 -21.99
CA GLU A 6 5.14 15.65 -21.14
C GLU A 6 3.78 15.03 -20.73
N THR A 7 3.09 14.38 -21.66
CA THR A 7 1.82 13.71 -21.40
C THR A 7 2.01 12.57 -20.40
N MET A 8 3.07 11.77 -20.55
CA MET A 8 3.37 10.68 -19.61
C MET A 8 3.72 11.21 -18.22
N ALA A 9 4.46 12.33 -18.14
CA ALA A 9 4.80 12.97 -16.86
C ALA A 9 3.56 13.54 -16.17
N GLU A 10 2.62 14.10 -16.92
CA GLU A 10 1.35 14.59 -16.39
C GLU A 10 0.49 13.45 -15.87
N GLU A 11 0.40 12.34 -16.60
CA GLU A 11 -0.35 11.16 -16.16
C GLU A 11 0.20 10.58 -14.86
N ARG A 12 1.52 10.55 -14.70
CA ARG A 12 2.16 10.09 -13.46
C ARG A 12 1.86 11.03 -12.30
N ARG A 13 1.88 12.34 -12.52
CA ARG A 13 1.58 13.34 -11.50
C ARG A 13 0.12 13.28 -11.08
N THR A 14 -0.79 13.17 -12.05
CA THR A 14 -2.22 13.14 -11.78
C THR A 14 -2.68 11.82 -11.17
N ALA A 15 -1.96 10.71 -11.43
CA ALA A 15 -2.32 9.40 -10.90
C ALA A 15 -2.34 9.37 -9.37
N THR A 16 -1.48 10.14 -8.69
CA THR A 16 -1.37 10.18 -7.23
C THR A 16 -1.83 11.51 -6.63
N ALA A 17 -2.28 12.46 -7.46
CA ALA A 17 -2.72 13.76 -6.99
C ALA A 17 -3.91 13.60 -6.03
N PRO A 18 -3.88 14.24 -4.82
CA PRO A 18 -4.92 14.06 -3.82
C PRO A 18 -6.32 14.39 -4.32
N GLU A 19 -6.46 15.44 -5.12
CA GLU A 19 -7.75 15.86 -5.69
C GLU A 19 -8.38 14.82 -6.63
N LEU A 20 -7.58 13.89 -7.17
CA LEU A 20 -8.06 12.82 -8.03
C LEU A 20 -8.38 11.55 -7.24
N LEU A 21 -7.76 11.36 -6.09
CA LEU A 21 -7.98 10.19 -5.25
C LEU A 21 -9.13 10.39 -4.25
N GLU A 22 -9.36 11.63 -3.80
CA GLU A 22 -10.42 11.91 -2.83
C GLU A 22 -11.80 11.40 -3.25
N PRO A 23 -12.27 11.64 -4.49
CA PRO A 23 -13.59 11.13 -4.90
C PRO A 23 -13.69 9.61 -4.86
N LEU A 24 -12.58 8.90 -5.02
CA LEU A 24 -12.57 7.44 -4.96
C LEU A 24 -12.88 6.92 -3.57
N MET A 25 -12.54 7.68 -2.52
CA MET A 25 -12.70 7.22 -1.14
C MET A 25 -14.17 7.08 -0.75
N ALA A 26 -15.02 8.01 -1.16
CA ALA A 26 -16.46 7.91 -0.91
C ALA A 26 -17.08 6.72 -1.64
N ARG A 27 -16.67 6.51 -2.88
CA ARG A 27 -17.11 5.36 -3.68
C ARG A 27 -16.64 4.04 -3.07
N LEU A 28 -15.40 4.01 -2.61
CA LEU A 28 -14.81 2.85 -1.95
C LEU A 28 -15.59 2.49 -0.68
N ALA A 29 -15.89 3.49 0.15
CA ALA A 29 -16.68 3.30 1.37
C ALA A 29 -18.10 2.80 1.06
N GLY A 30 -18.63 3.17 -0.10
CA GLY A 30 -19.94 2.70 -0.59
C GLY A 30 -19.94 1.31 -1.21
N GLY A 31 -18.79 0.65 -1.27
CA GLY A 31 -18.68 -0.70 -1.82
C GLY A 31 -18.50 -0.77 -3.32
N ASP A 32 -18.02 0.30 -3.95
CA ASP A 32 -17.77 0.35 -5.39
C ASP A 32 -16.45 -0.36 -5.72
N GLN A 33 -16.53 -1.54 -6.32
CA GLN A 33 -15.36 -2.33 -6.67
C GLN A 33 -14.49 -1.65 -7.75
N GLU A 34 -15.10 -0.87 -8.63
CA GLU A 34 -14.34 -0.12 -9.63
C GLU A 34 -13.46 0.95 -8.98
N ALA A 35 -13.95 1.56 -7.90
CA ALA A 35 -13.16 2.52 -7.13
C ALA A 35 -11.93 1.85 -6.52
N LEU A 36 -12.05 0.63 -6.02
CA LEU A 36 -10.91 -0.13 -5.52
C LEU A 36 -9.91 -0.41 -6.63
N ALA A 37 -10.38 -0.84 -7.79
CA ALA A 37 -9.52 -1.11 -8.94
C ALA A 37 -8.75 0.15 -9.38
N GLU A 38 -9.42 1.30 -9.42
CA GLU A 38 -8.78 2.56 -9.76
C GLU A 38 -7.74 2.98 -8.70
N LEU A 39 -8.09 2.87 -7.43
CA LEU A 39 -7.16 3.19 -6.34
C LEU A 39 -5.92 2.30 -6.43
N TYR A 40 -6.11 1.01 -6.62
CA TYR A 40 -5.02 0.05 -6.80
C TYR A 40 -4.13 0.44 -7.97
N HIS A 41 -4.74 0.68 -9.13
CA HIS A 41 -4.00 0.99 -10.35
C HIS A 41 -3.16 2.27 -10.20
N ARG A 42 -3.70 3.28 -9.54
CA ARG A 42 -3.03 4.58 -9.38
C ARG A 42 -1.98 4.61 -8.28
N THR A 43 -2.10 3.77 -7.25
CA THR A 43 -1.25 3.86 -6.06
C THR A 43 -0.39 2.61 -5.81
N ARG A 44 -0.57 1.54 -6.58
CA ARG A 44 0.16 0.28 -6.40
C ARG A 44 1.67 0.47 -6.33
N THR A 45 2.23 1.25 -7.23
CA THR A 45 3.68 1.47 -7.28
C THR A 45 4.20 2.12 -6.01
N SER A 46 3.47 3.10 -5.47
CA SER A 46 3.84 3.78 -4.23
C SER A 46 3.76 2.84 -3.03
N VAL A 47 2.70 2.04 -2.95
CA VAL A 47 2.49 1.08 -1.86
C VAL A 47 3.56 -0.01 -1.90
N TYR A 48 3.80 -0.59 -3.07
CA TYR A 48 4.82 -1.62 -3.27
C TYR A 48 6.22 -1.08 -2.94
N GLY A 49 6.54 0.12 -3.41
CA GLY A 49 7.82 0.76 -3.15
C GLY A 49 8.08 0.95 -1.66
N LEU A 50 7.08 1.40 -0.92
CA LEU A 50 7.18 1.52 0.53
C LEU A 50 7.41 0.16 1.18
N ALA A 51 6.59 -0.83 0.84
CA ALA A 51 6.71 -2.18 1.40
C ALA A 51 8.08 -2.78 1.11
N LEU A 52 8.56 -2.62 -0.12
CA LEU A 52 9.87 -3.13 -0.51
C LEU A 52 11.01 -2.45 0.26
N SER A 53 10.88 -1.15 0.52
CA SER A 53 11.89 -0.42 1.29
C SER A 53 12.03 -0.93 2.72
N TYR A 54 10.93 -1.37 3.34
CA TYR A 54 10.96 -1.97 4.68
C TYR A 54 11.40 -3.44 4.66
N LEU A 55 10.88 -4.22 3.72
CA LEU A 55 11.01 -5.68 3.75
C LEU A 55 12.19 -6.21 2.94
N LYS A 56 12.63 -5.48 1.93
CA LYS A 56 13.76 -5.83 1.05
C LYS A 56 13.62 -7.23 0.44
N ASN A 57 12.38 -7.65 0.22
CA ASN A 57 12.03 -8.93 -0.35
C ASN A 57 10.78 -8.73 -1.22
N GLN A 58 10.87 -9.07 -2.49
CA GLN A 58 9.80 -8.81 -3.47
C GLN A 58 8.52 -9.57 -3.12
N HIS A 59 8.65 -10.83 -2.73
CA HIS A 59 7.49 -11.66 -2.40
C HIS A 59 6.72 -11.10 -1.21
N ASP A 60 7.44 -10.75 -0.13
CA ASP A 60 6.82 -10.17 1.06
C ASP A 60 6.24 -8.78 0.78
N ALA A 61 6.89 -8.00 -0.07
CA ALA A 61 6.38 -6.69 -0.47
C ALA A 61 5.08 -6.81 -1.28
N GLU A 62 4.98 -7.82 -2.14
CA GLU A 62 3.74 -8.11 -2.88
C GLU A 62 2.61 -8.52 -1.94
N ASP A 63 2.89 -9.37 -0.96
CA ASP A 63 1.91 -9.79 0.05
C ASP A 63 1.38 -8.59 0.84
N VAL A 64 2.27 -7.73 1.31
CA VAL A 64 1.88 -6.53 2.05
C VAL A 64 1.08 -5.58 1.16
N THR A 65 1.46 -5.43 -0.11
CA THR A 65 0.73 -4.59 -1.04
C THR A 65 -0.71 -5.07 -1.20
N GLN A 66 -0.92 -6.37 -1.42
CA GLN A 66 -2.27 -6.94 -1.54
C GLN A 66 -3.06 -6.74 -0.25
N ASP A 67 -2.46 -7.04 0.89
CA ASP A 67 -3.12 -6.90 2.19
C ASP A 67 -3.50 -5.44 2.47
N ALA A 68 -2.67 -4.49 2.06
CA ALA A 68 -2.96 -3.07 2.25
C ALA A 68 -4.25 -2.66 1.50
N PHE A 69 -4.44 -3.15 0.28
CA PHE A 69 -5.65 -2.84 -0.48
C PHE A 69 -6.88 -3.57 0.07
N VAL A 70 -6.74 -4.79 0.56
CA VAL A 70 -7.83 -5.49 1.25
C VAL A 70 -8.25 -4.70 2.50
N ARG A 71 -7.30 -4.25 3.30
CA ARG A 71 -7.58 -3.43 4.47
C ARG A 71 -8.19 -2.08 4.13
N ALA A 72 -7.73 -1.46 3.06
CA ALA A 72 -8.30 -0.22 2.57
C ALA A 72 -9.78 -0.42 2.22
N TRP A 73 -10.11 -1.51 1.54
CA TRP A 73 -11.48 -1.86 1.21
C TRP A 73 -12.33 -2.07 2.47
N GLU A 74 -11.83 -2.85 3.41
CA GLU A 74 -12.54 -3.18 4.65
C GLU A 74 -12.75 -1.96 5.55
N ASN A 75 -11.82 -1.00 5.53
CA ASN A 75 -11.80 0.13 6.46
C ASN A 75 -11.98 1.48 5.77
N ALA A 76 -12.48 1.50 4.55
CA ALA A 76 -12.68 2.75 3.79
C ALA A 76 -13.54 3.77 4.54
N HIS A 77 -14.50 3.30 5.33
CA HIS A 77 -15.37 4.15 6.15
C HIS A 77 -14.62 4.88 7.26
N GLN A 78 -13.42 4.45 7.62
CA GLN A 78 -12.60 5.09 8.64
C GLN A 78 -11.73 6.23 8.09
N TYR A 79 -11.63 6.33 6.77
CA TYR A 79 -10.87 7.41 6.15
C TYR A 79 -11.46 8.78 6.51
N ARG A 80 -10.59 9.73 6.81
CA ARG A 80 -10.97 11.11 7.14
C ARG A 80 -10.23 12.08 6.23
N PRO A 81 -10.90 13.11 5.69
CA PRO A 81 -10.30 14.00 4.71
C PRO A 81 -9.28 15.01 5.29
N GLN A 82 -8.90 14.90 6.55
CA GLN A 82 -7.84 15.73 7.13
C GLN A 82 -6.45 15.40 6.58
N GLY A 83 -6.28 14.20 6.03
CA GLY A 83 -5.06 13.80 5.34
C GLY A 83 -5.32 13.60 3.86
N THR A 84 -4.50 12.77 3.22
CA THR A 84 -4.70 12.38 1.83
C THR A 84 -4.97 10.90 1.74
N PRO A 85 -5.68 10.43 0.70
CA PRO A 85 -5.90 9.00 0.51
C PRO A 85 -4.59 8.23 0.41
N LEU A 86 -3.59 8.76 -0.28
CA LEU A 86 -2.30 8.10 -0.40
C LEU A 86 -1.60 7.96 0.95
N ALA A 87 -1.57 9.02 1.77
CA ALA A 87 -0.95 8.96 3.10
C ALA A 87 -1.65 7.94 4.00
N TRP A 88 -2.97 7.90 3.96
CA TRP A 88 -3.76 6.93 4.71
C TRP A 88 -3.42 5.49 4.29
N LEU A 89 -3.37 5.26 2.98
CA LEU A 89 -3.05 3.95 2.41
C LEU A 89 -1.61 3.53 2.75
N LEU A 90 -0.66 4.46 2.63
CA LEU A 90 0.74 4.18 2.98
C LEU A 90 0.92 3.88 4.46
N THR A 91 0.13 4.48 5.33
CA THR A 91 0.14 4.16 6.77
C THR A 91 -0.31 2.72 7.01
N ILE A 92 -1.35 2.27 6.30
CA ILE A 92 -1.80 0.88 6.36
C ILE A 92 -0.66 -0.06 5.92
N ALA A 93 -0.04 0.22 4.80
CA ALA A 93 1.06 -0.59 4.26
C ALA A 93 2.26 -0.63 5.20
N ARG A 94 2.63 0.53 5.79
CA ARG A 94 3.72 0.62 6.76
C ARG A 94 3.46 -0.26 7.97
N ASN A 95 2.25 -0.18 8.53
CA ASN A 95 1.90 -0.99 9.70
C ASN A 95 1.96 -2.48 9.39
N LEU A 96 1.49 -2.90 8.22
CA LEU A 96 1.58 -4.29 7.79
C LEU A 96 3.03 -4.74 7.58
N ALA A 97 3.86 -3.88 7.00
CA ALA A 97 5.28 -4.17 6.82
C ALA A 97 6.00 -4.34 8.16
N LEU A 98 5.71 -3.47 9.14
CA LEU A 98 6.29 -3.58 10.48
C LEU A 98 5.85 -4.86 11.19
N MET A 99 4.58 -5.26 11.04
CA MET A 99 4.09 -6.53 11.57
C MET A 99 4.86 -7.71 10.98
N LYS A 100 5.09 -7.69 9.67
CA LYS A 100 5.83 -8.74 8.98
C LYS A 100 7.28 -8.83 9.46
N LEU A 101 7.93 -7.69 9.69
CA LEU A 101 9.28 -7.65 10.26
C LEU A 101 9.33 -8.25 11.67
N ARG A 102 8.32 -7.98 12.50
CA ARG A 102 8.23 -8.58 13.84
C ARG A 102 8.06 -10.10 13.76
N GLU A 103 7.25 -10.57 12.84
CA GLU A 103 7.07 -12.02 12.63
C GLU A 103 8.37 -12.68 12.21
N ARG A 104 9.14 -12.06 11.33
CA ARG A 104 10.47 -12.57 10.94
C ARG A 104 11.40 -12.66 12.13
N GLY A 105 11.42 -11.63 12.97
CA GLY A 105 12.24 -11.60 14.18
C GLY A 105 11.89 -12.75 15.12
N ARG A 106 10.60 -12.97 15.36
CA ARG A 106 10.15 -14.10 16.21
C ARG A 106 10.51 -15.44 15.63
N THR A 107 10.37 -15.63 14.32
CA THR A 107 10.72 -16.88 13.64
C THR A 107 12.21 -17.15 13.76
N GLN A 108 13.05 -16.13 13.61
CA GLN A 108 14.50 -16.26 13.77
C GLN A 108 14.88 -16.61 15.20
N ASP A 109 14.26 -15.97 16.18
CA ASP A 109 14.50 -16.25 17.59
C ASP A 109 14.10 -17.68 17.97
N MET A 110 12.96 -18.15 17.48
CA MET A 110 12.52 -19.52 17.68
C MET A 110 13.48 -20.52 17.04
N ALA A 111 13.97 -20.24 15.84
CA ALA A 111 14.95 -21.12 15.17
C ALA A 111 16.26 -21.19 15.94
N LEU A 112 16.71 -20.06 16.52
CA LEU A 112 17.90 -20.02 17.37
C LEU A 112 17.71 -20.83 18.65
N GLU A 113 16.57 -20.69 19.30
CA GLU A 113 16.25 -21.47 20.52
C GLU A 113 16.22 -22.95 20.23
N ASP A 114 15.63 -23.39 19.13
CA ASP A 114 15.61 -24.78 18.73
C ASP A 114 17.02 -25.29 18.46
N TRP A 115 17.85 -24.47 17.83
CA TRP A 115 19.24 -24.80 17.54
C TRP A 115 20.07 -24.95 18.83
N GLU A 116 19.84 -24.10 19.81
CA GLU A 116 20.53 -24.16 21.11
C GLU A 116 20.16 -25.40 21.93
N ARG A 117 18.97 -25.96 21.71
CA ARG A 117 18.52 -27.19 22.38
C ARG A 117 19.17 -28.46 21.84
N LEU A 118 19.78 -28.39 20.69
CA LEU A 118 20.48 -29.50 20.08
C LEU A 118 21.91 -29.64 20.61
#